data_0331d3cac5517dcad47fd9a2482d4e44
#
_entry.id   0331d3cac5517dcad47fd9a2482d4e44
#
_cell.length_a   1.000
_cell.length_b   1.000
_cell.length_c   1.000
_cell.angle_alpha   90.00
_cell.angle_beta   90.00
_cell.angle_gamma   90.00
#
_symmetry.space_group_name_H-M   'P 1'
#
loop_
_entity.id
_entity.type
_entity.pdbx_description
1 polymer ?
#
loop_
_entity_poly.entity_id
_entity_poly.type
_entity_poly.pdbx_seq_one_letter_code
_entity_poly.pdbx_strand_id
1 'polypeptide(L)'
;MTQIHQQVQLLTIEAEHEGQRIDNFLKTQLKGVPKSLIYRILRKGEVRVNKKRIKPEYKLCTGDEVRVPPVRVAEKNELPSANLGSIQRLESQILFEDDAMIVLNKPSGMAVHGGSGLSFGVIEGLRALRPEARFLELVHRLDRDTSGVLLVAKKRSALRSLHEQLRVKTMRKQYLALVRGQWQPHVKVVNAPLRKNDLQSGERVVRVSSDGKPSETRFRIARQFAEATLVECSPITGRTHQIRVHTQHAGHPIACDDKYGEAVFDDKMRSQGLKRLFLHAWKLSFIHPADGREMQVEAPLAPELDDFLNKLAR
;
A
#
# COMPACT_ATOMS: atom_id res chain seq x y z
N MET A 1 0.91 11.80 28.19
CA MET A 1 2.21 11.71 28.92
C MET A 1 3.23 11.01 28.05
N THR A 2 4.39 11.60 27.82
CA THR A 2 5.42 11.05 26.94
C THR A 2 6.10 9.87 27.66
N GLN A 3 5.95 8.65 27.19
CA GLN A 3 6.77 7.54 27.72
C GLN A 3 8.22 7.76 27.33
N ILE A 4 9.06 8.02 28.31
CA ILE A 4 10.50 8.11 28.16
C ILE A 4 11.04 6.72 28.47
N HIS A 5 11.63 6.03 27.49
CA HIS A 5 12.50 4.91 27.80
C HIS A 5 13.75 5.48 28.51
N GLN A 6 13.69 5.60 29.83
CA GLN A 6 14.70 6.27 30.65
C GLN A 6 15.99 5.45 30.79
N GLN A 7 15.99 4.19 30.39
CA GLN A 7 17.13 3.28 30.55
C GLN A 7 17.57 2.70 29.20
N VAL A 8 18.86 2.35 29.15
CA VAL A 8 19.41 1.56 28.03
C VAL A 8 18.72 0.20 27.99
N GLN A 9 18.27 -0.20 26.81
CA GLN A 9 17.72 -1.54 26.59
C GLN A 9 18.76 -2.42 25.91
N LEU A 10 18.83 -3.67 26.34
CA LEU A 10 19.55 -4.74 25.67
C LEU A 10 18.52 -5.73 25.14
N LEU A 11 18.47 -5.90 23.83
CA LEU A 11 17.51 -6.75 23.14
C LEU A 11 18.24 -7.90 22.46
N THR A 12 17.94 -9.13 22.86
CA THR A 12 18.44 -10.33 22.15
C THR A 12 17.61 -10.59 20.93
N ILE A 13 18.25 -10.82 19.79
CA ILE A 13 17.60 -11.08 18.53
C ILE A 13 17.16 -12.54 18.44
N GLU A 14 15.85 -12.73 18.29
CA GLU A 14 15.25 -14.04 18.10
C GLU A 14 15.26 -14.46 16.61
N ALA A 15 15.05 -15.74 16.33
CA ALA A 15 15.08 -16.32 14.99
C ALA A 15 14.11 -15.63 14.01
N GLU A 16 13.02 -15.07 14.50
CA GLU A 16 12.05 -14.34 13.66
C GLU A 16 12.59 -13.02 13.06
N HIS A 17 13.66 -12.47 13.64
CA HIS A 17 14.34 -11.26 13.20
C HIS A 17 15.60 -11.52 12.36
N GLU A 18 15.93 -12.80 12.12
CA GLU A 18 17.10 -13.20 11.32
C GLU A 18 17.07 -12.53 9.94
N GLY A 19 18.19 -11.90 9.56
CA GLY A 19 18.34 -11.20 8.27
C GLY A 19 17.61 -9.86 8.15
N GLN A 20 16.87 -9.42 9.18
CA GLN A 20 16.22 -8.11 9.19
C GLN A 20 17.26 -7.00 9.31
N ARG A 21 17.11 -5.92 8.53
CA ARG A 21 17.98 -4.74 8.70
C ARG A 21 17.71 -4.06 10.04
N ILE A 22 18.81 -3.63 10.72
CA ILE A 22 18.72 -3.00 12.03
C ILE A 22 17.88 -1.71 12.04
N ASP A 23 17.93 -0.91 10.97
CA ASP A 23 17.12 0.31 10.86
C ASP A 23 15.61 0.00 10.84
N ASN A 24 15.20 -1.10 10.19
CA ASN A 24 13.81 -1.55 10.17
C ASN A 24 13.40 -2.18 11.51
N PHE A 25 14.28 -2.96 12.14
CA PHE A 25 14.05 -3.50 13.47
C PHE A 25 13.81 -2.36 14.49
N LEU A 26 14.68 -1.35 14.51
CA LEU A 26 14.56 -0.22 15.43
C LEU A 26 13.25 0.59 15.18
N LYS A 27 12.82 0.74 13.94
CA LYS A 27 11.52 1.40 13.65
C LYS A 27 10.33 0.65 14.26
N THR A 28 10.44 -0.67 14.36
CA THR A 28 9.39 -1.51 14.96
C THR A 28 9.45 -1.45 16.49
N GLN A 29 10.65 -1.48 17.06
CA GLN A 29 10.85 -1.42 18.52
C GLN A 29 10.58 -0.01 19.08
N LEU A 30 11.02 1.02 18.37
CA LEU A 30 10.91 2.42 18.75
C LEU A 30 9.73 3.10 18.03
N LYS A 31 8.53 2.52 18.14
CA LYS A 31 7.31 3.09 17.55
C LYS A 31 7.09 4.51 18.06
N GLY A 32 6.86 5.46 17.16
CA GLY A 32 6.69 6.87 17.48
C GLY A 32 8.00 7.70 17.46
N VAL A 33 9.15 7.07 17.35
CA VAL A 33 10.42 7.78 17.18
C VAL A 33 10.60 8.19 15.71
N PRO A 34 10.88 9.48 15.40
CA PRO A 34 11.13 9.93 14.03
C PRO A 34 12.30 9.18 13.39
N LYS A 35 12.16 8.83 12.10
CA LYS A 35 13.23 8.15 11.33
C LYS A 35 14.57 8.89 11.41
N SER A 36 14.55 10.22 11.33
CA SER A 36 15.74 11.06 11.46
C SER A 36 16.50 10.81 12.76
N LEU A 37 15.77 10.59 13.87
CA LEU A 37 16.36 10.27 15.16
C LEU A 37 16.96 8.85 15.16
N ILE A 38 16.27 7.85 14.60
CA ILE A 38 16.79 6.47 14.47
C ILE A 38 18.11 6.47 13.69
N TYR A 39 18.16 7.16 12.54
CA TYR A 39 19.39 7.27 11.76
C TYR A 39 20.48 8.08 12.47
N ARG A 40 20.11 9.06 13.28
CA ARG A 40 21.06 9.84 14.10
C ARG A 40 21.74 8.98 15.16
N ILE A 41 20.97 8.20 15.95
CA ILE A 41 21.53 7.33 17.00
C ILE A 41 22.36 6.18 16.43
N LEU A 42 22.00 5.66 15.24
CA LEU A 42 22.82 4.69 14.51
C LEU A 42 24.15 5.31 14.07
N ARG A 43 24.14 6.49 13.42
CA ARG A 43 25.35 7.18 12.95
C ARG A 43 26.27 7.59 14.10
N LYS A 44 25.71 8.02 15.23
CA LYS A 44 26.51 8.35 16.43
C LYS A 44 27.08 7.12 17.15
N GLY A 45 26.60 5.89 16.78
CA GLY A 45 27.01 4.65 17.45
C GLY A 45 26.42 4.52 18.85
N GLU A 46 25.33 5.21 19.13
CA GLU A 46 24.56 5.07 20.37
C GLU A 46 23.81 3.73 20.37
N VAL A 47 23.40 3.23 19.20
CA VAL A 47 22.97 1.85 18.98
C VAL A 47 24.21 1.00 18.67
N ARG A 48 24.30 -0.15 19.32
CA ARG A 48 25.39 -1.11 19.10
C ARG A 48 24.84 -2.53 19.01
N VAL A 49 25.50 -3.37 18.21
CA VAL A 49 25.26 -4.80 18.15
C VAL A 49 26.50 -5.51 18.61
N ASN A 50 26.38 -6.38 19.61
CA ASN A 50 27.52 -7.10 20.23
C ASN A 50 28.65 -6.13 20.61
N LYS A 51 28.28 -4.99 21.23
CA LYS A 51 29.16 -3.89 21.64
C LYS A 51 29.81 -3.10 20.49
N LYS A 52 29.66 -3.49 19.23
CA LYS A 52 30.26 -2.86 18.03
C LYS A 52 29.33 -1.81 17.40
N ARG A 53 29.93 -0.79 16.79
CA ARG A 53 29.21 0.16 15.92
C ARG A 53 28.80 -0.56 14.63
N ILE A 54 27.58 -0.28 14.16
CA ILE A 54 27.03 -0.87 12.93
C ILE A 54 26.44 0.22 12.03
N LYS A 55 26.30 -0.11 10.74
CA LYS A 55 25.61 0.74 9.77
C LYS A 55 24.10 0.44 9.75
N PRO A 56 23.24 1.36 9.28
CA PRO A 56 21.80 1.15 9.20
C PRO A 56 21.37 -0.10 8.42
N GLU A 57 22.20 -0.53 7.48
CA GLU A 57 21.96 -1.70 6.60
C GLU A 57 22.36 -3.03 7.25
N TYR A 58 22.96 -3.02 8.43
CA TYR A 58 23.37 -4.23 9.13
C TYR A 58 22.21 -5.21 9.24
N LYS A 59 22.43 -6.46 8.84
CA LYS A 59 21.46 -7.54 8.94
C LYS A 59 21.67 -8.27 10.26
N LEU A 60 20.62 -8.30 11.06
CA LEU A 60 20.61 -8.95 12.36
C LEU A 60 20.76 -10.47 12.20
N CYS A 61 21.53 -11.07 13.10
CA CYS A 61 21.66 -12.50 13.27
C CYS A 61 21.00 -12.95 14.57
N THR A 62 20.44 -14.15 14.58
CA THR A 62 19.89 -14.76 15.79
C THR A 62 20.96 -14.81 16.89
N GLY A 63 20.62 -14.37 18.09
CA GLY A 63 21.55 -14.27 19.21
C GLY A 63 22.31 -12.94 19.30
N ASP A 64 22.19 -12.05 18.31
CA ASP A 64 22.75 -10.70 18.43
C ASP A 64 22.18 -9.95 19.64
N GLU A 65 23.04 -9.29 20.41
CA GLU A 65 22.65 -8.38 21.49
C GLU A 65 22.65 -6.94 20.98
N VAL A 66 21.47 -6.34 20.88
CA VAL A 66 21.27 -4.97 20.41
C VAL A 66 21.10 -4.02 21.59
N ARG A 67 22.07 -3.13 21.78
CA ARG A 67 21.98 -2.03 22.75
C ARG A 67 21.24 -0.86 22.12
N VAL A 68 20.13 -0.45 22.73
CA VAL A 68 19.34 0.72 22.33
C VAL A 68 19.46 1.80 23.40
N PRO A 69 19.83 3.04 23.03
CA PRO A 69 19.96 4.15 23.99
C PRO A 69 18.57 4.62 24.47
N PRO A 70 18.51 5.38 25.57
CA PRO A 70 17.29 6.05 25.99
C PRO A 70 16.80 7.00 24.89
N VAL A 71 15.54 6.90 24.50
CA VAL A 71 14.91 7.77 23.51
C VAL A 71 13.53 8.22 24.00
N ARG A 72 13.17 9.46 23.69
CA ARG A 72 11.78 9.93 23.86
C ARG A 72 10.93 9.31 22.76
N VAL A 73 9.94 8.55 23.16
CA VAL A 73 8.94 7.96 22.26
C VAL A 73 7.69 8.83 22.33
N ALA A 74 7.17 9.27 21.19
CA ALA A 74 5.86 9.85 21.16
C ALA A 74 4.84 8.80 21.64
N GLU A 75 3.78 9.23 22.30
CA GLU A 75 2.68 8.34 22.70
C GLU A 75 2.23 7.49 21.54
N LYS A 76 1.96 6.20 21.81
CA LYS A 76 1.26 5.36 20.84
C LYS A 76 -0.02 6.10 20.48
N ASN A 77 -0.22 6.41 19.20
CA ASN A 77 -1.54 6.79 18.75
C ASN A 77 -2.50 5.68 19.21
N GLU A 78 -3.48 6.05 20.00
CA GLU A 78 -4.53 5.14 20.40
C GLU A 78 -5.14 4.53 19.14
N LEU A 79 -5.43 3.23 19.20
CA LEU A 79 -6.17 2.60 18.12
C LEU A 79 -7.55 3.25 18.05
N PRO A 80 -8.11 3.41 16.85
CA PRO A 80 -9.46 3.92 16.71
C PRO A 80 -10.45 2.97 17.42
N SER A 81 -11.58 3.51 17.84
CA SER A 81 -12.63 2.68 18.43
C SER A 81 -13.12 1.63 17.43
N ALA A 82 -13.14 0.36 17.83
CA ALA A 82 -13.71 -0.71 17.03
C ALA A 82 -15.20 -0.49 16.69
N ASN A 83 -15.89 0.35 17.47
CA ASN A 83 -17.31 0.68 17.28
C ASN A 83 -17.53 1.77 16.21
N LEU A 84 -16.49 2.38 15.65
CA LEU A 84 -16.66 3.29 14.52
C LEU A 84 -17.24 2.53 13.32
N GLY A 85 -18.35 3.04 12.78
CA GLY A 85 -19.05 2.39 11.67
C GLY A 85 -18.18 2.16 10.42
N SER A 86 -17.16 3.00 10.18
CA SER A 86 -16.19 2.78 9.11
C SER A 86 -15.27 1.59 9.37
N ILE A 87 -14.96 1.29 10.64
CA ILE A 87 -14.12 0.15 11.05
C ILE A 87 -14.96 -1.13 11.06
N GLN A 88 -16.16 -1.09 11.63
CA GLN A 88 -17.07 -2.26 11.59
C GLN A 88 -17.33 -2.73 10.15
N ARG A 89 -17.47 -1.79 9.21
CA ARG A 89 -17.63 -2.13 7.79
C ARG A 89 -16.44 -2.86 7.18
N LEU A 90 -15.22 -2.74 7.74
CA LEU A 90 -14.07 -3.51 7.25
C LEU A 90 -14.26 -5.02 7.40
N GLU A 91 -14.99 -5.46 8.44
CA GLU A 91 -15.28 -6.88 8.66
C GLU A 91 -16.07 -7.47 7.48
N SER A 92 -17.09 -6.76 7.00
CA SER A 92 -17.91 -7.19 5.86
C SER A 92 -17.18 -7.12 4.51
N GLN A 93 -16.00 -6.50 4.47
CA GLN A 93 -15.16 -6.40 3.28
C GLN A 93 -14.07 -7.49 3.21
N ILE A 94 -14.01 -8.40 4.18
CA ILE A 94 -13.07 -9.52 4.16
C ILE A 94 -13.53 -10.54 3.12
N LEU A 95 -12.67 -10.77 2.11
CA LEU A 95 -12.90 -11.74 1.05
C LEU A 95 -12.40 -13.14 1.43
N PHE A 96 -11.34 -13.18 2.23
CA PHE A 96 -10.73 -14.41 2.73
C PHE A 96 -9.94 -14.11 3.99
N GLU A 97 -10.00 -15.01 4.97
CA GLU A 97 -9.16 -14.97 6.17
C GLU A 97 -8.81 -16.37 6.62
N ASP A 98 -7.54 -16.55 7.01
CA ASP A 98 -7.05 -17.75 7.69
C ASP A 98 -6.01 -17.37 8.77
N ASP A 99 -5.22 -18.36 9.23
CA ASP A 99 -4.17 -18.13 10.23
C ASP A 99 -2.96 -17.35 9.70
N ALA A 100 -2.76 -17.28 8.39
CA ALA A 100 -1.59 -16.65 7.77
C ALA A 100 -1.86 -15.23 7.30
N MET A 101 -3.07 -14.96 6.82
CA MET A 101 -3.37 -13.68 6.15
C MET A 101 -4.85 -13.32 6.15
N ILE A 102 -5.14 -12.06 5.83
CA ILE A 102 -6.45 -11.52 5.49
C ILE A 102 -6.38 -10.97 4.07
N VAL A 103 -7.39 -11.23 3.26
CA VAL A 103 -7.62 -10.58 1.96
C VAL A 103 -8.87 -9.72 2.08
N LEU A 104 -8.71 -8.42 1.84
CA LEU A 104 -9.75 -7.42 2.02
C LEU A 104 -10.13 -6.78 0.69
N ASN A 105 -11.41 -6.52 0.44
CA ASN A 105 -11.87 -5.57 -0.56
C ASN A 105 -11.82 -4.15 0.05
N LYS A 106 -10.67 -3.48 -0.05
CA LYS A 106 -10.49 -2.15 0.56
C LYS A 106 -11.49 -1.16 0.00
N PRO A 107 -12.28 -0.46 0.83
CA PRO A 107 -13.14 0.61 0.34
C PRO A 107 -12.32 1.79 -0.18
N SER A 108 -12.89 2.53 -1.13
CA SER A 108 -12.35 3.83 -1.55
C SER A 108 -12.44 4.86 -0.42
N GLY A 109 -11.56 5.86 -0.43
CA GLY A 109 -11.53 6.93 0.56
C GLY A 109 -10.80 6.60 1.86
N MET A 110 -10.51 5.32 2.13
CA MET A 110 -9.78 4.88 3.31
C MET A 110 -8.30 4.63 2.97
N ALA A 111 -7.39 5.29 3.67
CA ALA A 111 -5.95 5.03 3.55
C ALA A 111 -5.60 3.64 4.10
N VAL A 112 -4.52 3.03 3.62
CA VAL A 112 -4.07 1.73 4.15
C VAL A 112 -3.46 1.83 5.55
N HIS A 113 -2.88 2.99 5.90
CA HIS A 113 -2.35 3.30 7.24
C HIS A 113 -2.60 4.76 7.60
N GLY A 114 -2.67 5.07 8.87
CA GLY A 114 -2.73 6.43 9.39
C GLY A 114 -1.42 7.21 9.16
N GLY A 115 -1.44 8.50 9.47
CA GLY A 115 -0.34 9.44 9.27
C GLY A 115 -0.66 10.53 8.26
N SER A 116 0.19 11.58 8.18
CA SER A 116 -0.02 12.74 7.28
C SER A 116 -1.42 13.38 7.43
N GLY A 117 -1.84 13.62 8.68
CA GLY A 117 -3.16 14.23 8.98
C GLY A 117 -4.34 13.25 9.07
N LEU A 118 -4.09 11.94 8.90
CA LEU A 118 -5.11 10.91 9.08
C LEU A 118 -4.90 10.18 10.41
N SER A 119 -5.96 10.09 11.22
CA SER A 119 -5.92 9.46 12.54
C SER A 119 -5.66 7.95 12.43
N PHE A 120 -6.23 7.28 11.43
CA PHE A 120 -6.09 5.84 11.20
C PHE A 120 -6.31 5.47 9.73
N GLY A 121 -5.95 4.25 9.38
CA GLY A 121 -6.25 3.59 8.10
C GLY A 121 -6.73 2.16 8.32
N VAL A 122 -6.74 1.38 7.24
CA VAL A 122 -7.19 -0.03 7.25
C VAL A 122 -6.46 -0.85 8.32
N ILE A 123 -5.14 -0.72 8.41
CA ILE A 123 -4.36 -1.57 9.33
C ILE A 123 -4.64 -1.27 10.80
N GLU A 124 -4.81 0.01 11.16
CA GLU A 124 -5.19 0.39 12.51
C GLU A 124 -6.63 -0.06 12.83
N GLY A 125 -7.54 0.04 11.84
CA GLY A 125 -8.90 -0.47 11.97
C GLY A 125 -8.95 -1.99 12.19
N LEU A 126 -8.21 -2.77 11.42
CA LEU A 126 -8.12 -4.22 11.59
C LEU A 126 -7.49 -4.60 12.95
N ARG A 127 -6.50 -3.84 13.43
CA ARG A 127 -5.91 -4.04 14.75
C ARG A 127 -6.90 -3.75 15.87
N ALA A 128 -7.78 -2.76 15.68
CA ALA A 128 -8.85 -2.47 16.64
C ALA A 128 -9.92 -3.58 16.68
N LEU A 129 -10.24 -4.18 15.53
CA LEU A 129 -11.18 -5.30 15.43
C LEU A 129 -10.60 -6.63 15.94
N ARG A 130 -9.28 -6.76 16.01
CA ARG A 130 -8.56 -7.99 16.43
C ARG A 130 -7.50 -7.66 17.48
N PRO A 131 -7.94 -7.25 18.70
CA PRO A 131 -7.02 -6.84 19.77
C PRO A 131 -6.10 -7.97 20.24
N GLU A 132 -6.51 -9.23 20.08
CA GLU A 132 -5.74 -10.43 20.40
C GLU A 132 -4.67 -10.76 19.35
N ALA A 133 -4.74 -10.17 18.14
CA ALA A 133 -3.79 -10.46 17.09
C ALA A 133 -2.40 -9.88 17.43
N ARG A 134 -1.43 -10.76 17.65
CA ARG A 134 -0.04 -10.38 17.96
C ARG A 134 0.67 -9.71 16.79
N PHE A 135 0.22 -10.02 15.56
CA PHE A 135 0.85 -9.54 14.33
C PHE A 135 -0.22 -9.29 13.26
N LEU A 136 -0.29 -8.06 12.76
CA LEU A 136 -1.05 -7.66 11.58
C LEU A 136 -0.25 -6.60 10.83
N GLU A 137 0.18 -6.91 9.60
CA GLU A 137 0.98 -5.99 8.79
C GLU A 137 0.53 -6.00 7.33
N LEU A 138 0.54 -4.82 6.71
CA LEU A 138 0.23 -4.67 5.28
C LEU A 138 1.30 -5.36 4.44
N VAL A 139 0.88 -6.19 3.49
CA VAL A 139 1.78 -6.80 2.50
C VAL A 139 2.15 -5.80 1.41
N HIS A 140 1.18 -5.01 0.96
CA HIS A 140 1.35 -3.95 -0.02
C HIS A 140 0.43 -2.78 0.30
N ARG A 141 0.45 -1.78 -0.55
CA ARG A 141 -0.41 -0.60 -0.38
C ARG A 141 -1.26 -0.34 -1.60
N LEU A 142 -2.42 0.25 -1.37
CA LEU A 142 -3.25 0.94 -2.34
C LEU A 142 -3.32 2.43 -1.97
N ASP A 143 -3.55 3.28 -2.95
CA ASP A 143 -3.83 4.70 -2.68
C ASP A 143 -5.17 4.83 -1.93
N ARG A 144 -5.37 5.95 -1.24
CA ARG A 144 -6.57 6.20 -0.44
C ARG A 144 -7.86 5.96 -1.25
N ASP A 145 -7.92 6.51 -2.44
CA ASP A 145 -9.12 6.52 -3.26
C ASP A 145 -9.24 5.30 -4.21
N THR A 146 -8.18 4.48 -4.29
CA THR A 146 -8.20 3.19 -4.97
C THR A 146 -8.88 2.14 -4.08
N SER A 147 -9.88 1.45 -4.61
CA SER A 147 -10.56 0.32 -3.95
C SER A 147 -10.02 -1.03 -4.40
N GLY A 148 -10.40 -2.11 -3.73
CA GLY A 148 -10.17 -3.48 -4.17
C GLY A 148 -9.17 -4.28 -3.33
N VAL A 149 -8.62 -5.35 -3.90
CA VAL A 149 -7.85 -6.38 -3.18
C VAL A 149 -6.64 -5.81 -2.45
N LEU A 150 -6.62 -5.99 -1.14
CA LEU A 150 -5.51 -5.64 -0.25
C LEU A 150 -5.15 -6.84 0.62
N LEU A 151 -3.86 -7.19 0.69
CA LEU A 151 -3.37 -8.27 1.54
C LEU A 151 -2.81 -7.73 2.86
N VAL A 152 -3.17 -8.41 3.94
CA VAL A 152 -2.64 -8.19 5.29
C VAL A 152 -2.11 -9.53 5.82
N ALA A 153 -0.88 -9.56 6.27
CA ALA A 153 -0.26 -10.74 6.86
C ALA A 153 -0.57 -10.83 8.37
N LYS A 154 -0.91 -12.03 8.84
CA LYS A 154 -1.15 -12.35 10.27
C LYS A 154 0.07 -12.98 10.94
N LYS A 155 1.13 -13.32 10.16
CA LYS A 155 2.40 -13.89 10.65
C LYS A 155 3.58 -13.26 9.90
N ARG A 156 4.74 -13.15 10.57
CA ARG A 156 5.97 -12.62 9.95
C ARG A 156 6.47 -13.49 8.79
N SER A 157 6.36 -14.82 8.92
CA SER A 157 6.70 -15.77 7.85
C SER A 157 5.84 -15.53 6.60
N ALA A 158 4.53 -15.33 6.79
CA ALA A 158 3.61 -15.00 5.70
C ALA A 158 3.99 -13.66 5.03
N LEU A 159 4.27 -12.62 5.82
CA LEU A 159 4.70 -11.32 5.29
C LEU A 159 5.98 -11.46 4.46
N ARG A 160 6.97 -12.23 4.93
CA ARG A 160 8.23 -12.46 4.22
C ARG A 160 8.02 -13.17 2.90
N SER A 161 7.22 -14.25 2.90
CA SER A 161 6.88 -15.00 1.70
C SER A 161 6.18 -14.13 0.66
N LEU A 162 5.15 -13.37 1.07
CA LEU A 162 4.39 -12.50 0.18
C LEU A 162 5.21 -11.31 -0.34
N HIS A 163 6.10 -10.74 0.48
CA HIS A 163 7.07 -9.72 0.04
C HIS A 163 8.07 -10.26 -0.98
N GLU A 164 8.53 -11.51 -0.82
CA GLU A 164 9.40 -12.16 -1.79
C GLU A 164 8.70 -12.30 -3.13
N GLN A 165 7.44 -12.76 -3.16
CA GLN A 165 6.65 -12.87 -4.39
C GLN A 165 6.46 -11.50 -5.08
N LEU A 166 6.28 -10.43 -4.32
CA LEU A 166 6.25 -9.06 -4.86
C LEU A 166 7.61 -8.66 -5.45
N ARG A 167 8.71 -9.00 -4.78
CA ARG A 167 10.08 -8.67 -5.18
C ARG A 167 10.48 -9.39 -6.46
N VAL A 168 10.18 -10.69 -6.58
CA VAL A 168 10.47 -11.49 -7.76
C VAL A 168 9.39 -11.41 -8.84
N LYS A 169 8.33 -10.60 -8.60
CA LYS A 169 7.24 -10.31 -9.55
C LYS A 169 6.41 -11.53 -9.96
N THR A 170 6.32 -12.55 -9.12
CA THR A 170 5.43 -13.71 -9.34
C THR A 170 3.99 -13.39 -8.94
N MET A 171 3.77 -12.46 -8.02
CA MET A 171 2.44 -11.96 -7.68
C MET A 171 1.87 -11.11 -8.82
N ARG A 172 0.72 -11.51 -9.38
CA ARG A 172 0.07 -10.82 -10.50
C ARG A 172 -1.07 -9.96 -9.99
N LYS A 173 -1.05 -8.68 -10.32
CA LYS A 173 -2.04 -7.68 -9.94
C LYS A 173 -2.77 -7.22 -11.18
N GLN A 174 -4.11 -7.20 -11.14
CA GLN A 174 -4.96 -6.68 -12.21
C GLN A 174 -5.92 -5.65 -11.62
N TYR A 175 -6.02 -4.54 -12.31
CA TYR A 175 -6.89 -3.42 -11.93
C TYR A 175 -7.88 -3.15 -13.06
N LEU A 176 -9.02 -2.58 -12.70
CA LEU A 176 -9.95 -1.95 -13.64
C LEU A 176 -9.86 -0.44 -13.49
N ALA A 177 -9.74 0.25 -14.61
CA ALA A 177 -9.75 1.71 -14.68
C ALA A 177 -10.67 2.17 -15.81
N LEU A 178 -11.53 3.14 -15.52
CA LEU A 178 -12.30 3.83 -16.55
C LEU A 178 -11.52 5.05 -16.99
N VAL A 179 -11.12 5.10 -18.24
CA VAL A 179 -10.27 6.15 -18.80
C VAL A 179 -10.99 6.96 -19.86
N ARG A 180 -10.54 8.21 -20.08
CA ARG A 180 -11.09 9.13 -21.08
C ARG A 180 -10.91 8.61 -22.48
N GLY A 181 -11.97 8.69 -23.29
CA GLY A 181 -11.96 8.46 -24.75
C GLY A 181 -11.74 7.00 -25.13
N GLN A 182 -11.37 6.80 -26.39
CA GLN A 182 -11.15 5.49 -26.98
C GLN A 182 -9.69 5.07 -26.80
N TRP A 183 -9.44 4.08 -25.94
CA TRP A 183 -8.09 3.51 -25.78
C TRP A 183 -7.61 2.89 -27.07
N GLN A 184 -6.37 3.18 -27.45
CA GLN A 184 -5.77 2.69 -28.69
C GLN A 184 -5.42 1.20 -28.57
N PRO A 185 -5.97 0.28 -29.41
CA PRO A 185 -5.74 -1.17 -29.28
C PRO A 185 -4.26 -1.60 -29.39
N HIS A 186 -3.43 -0.78 -30.04
CA HIS A 186 -1.99 -1.03 -30.17
C HIS A 186 -1.20 -0.64 -28.91
N VAL A 187 -1.74 0.20 -28.01
CA VAL A 187 -1.11 0.60 -26.76
C VAL A 187 -1.31 -0.51 -25.72
N LYS A 188 -0.57 -1.61 -25.87
CA LYS A 188 -0.63 -2.76 -24.95
C LYS A 188 0.28 -2.62 -23.74
N VAL A 189 1.29 -1.76 -23.82
CA VAL A 189 2.29 -1.54 -22.76
C VAL A 189 2.66 -0.07 -22.71
N VAL A 190 2.68 0.47 -21.49
CA VAL A 190 3.33 1.76 -21.20
C VAL A 190 4.55 1.48 -20.34
N ASN A 191 5.72 1.77 -20.90
CA ASN A 191 7.01 1.65 -20.24
C ASN A 191 7.61 3.07 -20.10
N ALA A 192 7.28 3.73 -19.00
CA ALA A 192 7.67 5.11 -18.76
C ALA A 192 8.20 5.28 -17.33
N PRO A 193 9.47 5.71 -17.14
CA PRO A 193 10.06 5.87 -15.82
C PRO A 193 9.33 6.93 -15.00
N LEU A 194 9.15 6.68 -13.70
CA LEU A 194 8.40 7.55 -12.81
C LEU A 194 9.29 8.16 -11.72
N ARG A 195 9.18 9.48 -11.56
CA ARG A 195 9.83 10.26 -10.51
C ARG A 195 8.81 10.90 -9.58
N LYS A 196 9.06 10.78 -8.28
CA LYS A 196 8.33 11.56 -7.27
C LYS A 196 8.89 12.97 -7.21
N ASN A 197 8.01 13.95 -7.22
CA ASN A 197 8.31 15.33 -6.85
C ASN A 197 7.54 15.66 -5.59
N ASP A 198 8.22 16.17 -4.58
CA ASP A 198 7.58 16.83 -3.46
C ASP A 198 7.42 18.30 -3.87
N LEU A 199 6.18 18.76 -4.03
CA LEU A 199 5.89 20.18 -4.27
C LEU A 199 6.19 20.99 -3.02
N GLN A 200 6.43 22.30 -3.15
CA GLN A 200 6.64 23.20 -2.00
C GLN A 200 5.46 23.19 -1.02
N SER A 201 4.24 22.86 -1.51
CA SER A 201 3.05 22.63 -0.69
C SER A 201 3.09 21.36 0.19
N GLY A 202 4.14 20.54 0.09
CA GLY A 202 4.21 19.22 0.73
C GLY A 202 3.39 18.14 0.01
N GLU A 203 2.70 18.47 -1.05
CA GLU A 203 1.95 17.52 -1.86
C GLU A 203 2.89 16.68 -2.72
N ARG A 204 2.63 15.35 -2.73
CA ARG A 204 3.43 14.40 -3.50
C ARG A 204 2.76 14.14 -4.85
N VAL A 205 3.41 14.63 -5.91
CA VAL A 205 3.01 14.36 -7.30
C VAL A 205 4.05 13.44 -7.95
N VAL A 206 3.59 12.54 -8.80
CA VAL A 206 4.44 11.65 -9.59
C VAL A 206 4.32 12.07 -11.05
N ARG A 207 5.43 12.06 -11.78
CA ARG A 207 5.45 12.35 -13.22
C ARG A 207 6.38 11.41 -13.96
N VAL A 208 6.15 11.25 -15.25
CA VAL A 208 7.12 10.60 -16.15
C VAL A 208 8.37 11.48 -16.24
N SER A 209 9.54 10.86 -16.09
CA SER A 209 10.83 11.53 -16.17
C SER A 209 11.91 10.53 -16.54
N SER A 210 12.83 10.91 -17.45
CA SER A 210 13.93 10.05 -17.90
C SER A 210 14.86 9.60 -16.77
N ASP A 211 14.99 10.41 -15.71
CA ASP A 211 15.75 10.10 -14.49
C ASP A 211 14.90 9.40 -13.42
N GLY A 212 13.67 9.01 -13.78
CA GLY A 212 12.74 8.30 -12.91
C GLY A 212 13.11 6.84 -12.70
N LYS A 213 12.42 6.19 -11.77
CA LYS A 213 12.55 4.74 -11.56
C LYS A 213 11.81 3.99 -12.67
N PRO A 214 12.43 2.96 -13.29
CA PRO A 214 11.78 2.15 -14.31
C PRO A 214 10.41 1.65 -13.84
N SER A 215 9.41 1.77 -14.71
CA SER A 215 8.05 1.29 -14.44
C SER A 215 7.35 0.87 -15.72
N GLU A 216 6.59 -0.22 -15.64
CA GLU A 216 5.88 -0.86 -16.74
C GLU A 216 4.48 -1.22 -16.30
N THR A 217 3.48 -0.87 -17.12
CA THR A 217 2.09 -1.30 -16.96
C THR A 217 1.59 -1.85 -18.29
N ARG A 218 0.96 -3.03 -18.26
CA ARG A 218 0.30 -3.64 -19.41
C ARG A 218 -1.18 -3.32 -19.37
N PHE A 219 -1.76 -3.13 -20.55
CA PHE A 219 -3.15 -2.73 -20.72
C PHE A 219 -3.88 -3.67 -21.67
N ARG A 220 -5.16 -3.92 -21.37
CA ARG A 220 -6.11 -4.61 -22.23
C ARG A 220 -7.45 -3.89 -22.17
N ILE A 221 -8.10 -3.67 -23.31
CA ILE A 221 -9.45 -3.13 -23.35
C ILE A 221 -10.41 -4.19 -22.78
N ALA A 222 -11.16 -3.84 -21.75
CA ALA A 222 -12.22 -4.67 -21.20
C ALA A 222 -13.58 -4.34 -21.84
N ARG A 223 -13.89 -3.03 -21.96
CA ARG A 223 -15.13 -2.56 -22.58
C ARG A 223 -14.96 -1.13 -23.11
N GLN A 224 -15.53 -0.85 -24.26
CA GLN A 224 -15.56 0.49 -24.86
C GLN A 224 -16.94 1.12 -24.68
N PHE A 225 -16.96 2.42 -24.42
CA PHE A 225 -18.14 3.28 -24.36
C PHE A 225 -17.94 4.46 -25.32
N ALA A 226 -18.96 5.27 -25.56
CA ALA A 226 -18.87 6.38 -26.50
C ALA A 226 -17.70 7.35 -26.21
N GLU A 227 -17.45 7.67 -24.95
CA GLU A 227 -16.47 8.67 -24.53
C GLU A 227 -15.48 8.19 -23.48
N ALA A 228 -15.52 6.92 -23.15
CA ALA A 228 -14.65 6.29 -22.17
C ALA A 228 -14.31 4.87 -22.58
N THR A 229 -13.25 4.34 -21.99
CA THR A 229 -12.88 2.93 -22.11
C THR A 229 -12.61 2.35 -20.72
N LEU A 230 -13.20 1.21 -20.43
CA LEU A 230 -12.81 0.40 -19.28
C LEU A 230 -11.60 -0.44 -19.70
N VAL A 231 -10.47 -0.23 -19.04
CA VAL A 231 -9.24 -0.96 -19.31
C VAL A 231 -8.82 -1.82 -18.11
N GLU A 232 -8.35 -3.02 -18.41
CA GLU A 232 -7.61 -3.82 -17.45
C GLU A 232 -6.15 -3.36 -17.44
N CYS A 233 -5.63 -3.09 -16.26
CA CYS A 233 -4.26 -2.64 -16.04
C CYS A 233 -3.50 -3.69 -15.23
N SER A 234 -2.38 -4.16 -15.75
CA SER A 234 -1.49 -5.12 -15.09
C SER A 234 -0.13 -4.47 -14.81
N PRO A 235 0.08 -3.84 -13.65
CA PRO A 235 1.35 -3.21 -13.32
C PRO A 235 2.41 -4.26 -12.97
N ILE A 236 3.49 -4.30 -13.76
CA ILE A 236 4.65 -5.18 -13.55
C ILE A 236 5.54 -4.66 -12.42
N THR A 237 5.56 -3.36 -12.23
CA THR A 237 6.21 -2.66 -11.13
C THR A 237 5.14 -2.04 -10.21
N GLY A 238 5.52 -1.62 -9.00
CA GLY A 238 4.59 -1.03 -8.02
C GLY A 238 5.01 0.37 -7.58
N ARG A 239 5.14 1.32 -8.54
CA ARG A 239 5.47 2.71 -8.20
C ARG A 239 4.22 3.46 -7.71
N THR A 240 4.42 4.47 -6.88
CA THR A 240 3.34 5.34 -6.41
C THR A 240 2.59 5.92 -7.60
N HIS A 241 1.25 5.89 -7.58
CA HIS A 241 0.33 6.40 -8.62
C HIS A 241 0.61 5.86 -10.04
N GLN A 242 1.30 4.72 -10.18
CA GLN A 242 1.83 4.25 -11.46
C GLN A 242 0.76 4.15 -12.55
N ILE A 243 -0.36 3.47 -12.30
CA ILE A 243 -1.43 3.31 -13.29
C ILE A 243 -1.99 4.67 -13.68
N ARG A 244 -2.25 5.54 -12.70
CA ARG A 244 -2.83 6.89 -12.89
C ARG A 244 -1.95 7.76 -13.79
N VAL A 245 -0.63 7.75 -13.56
CA VAL A 245 0.33 8.52 -14.37
C VAL A 245 0.54 7.87 -15.74
N HIS A 246 0.58 6.54 -15.84
CA HIS A 246 0.75 5.85 -17.12
C HIS A 246 -0.46 6.05 -18.05
N THR A 247 -1.70 6.01 -17.53
CA THR A 247 -2.90 6.30 -18.32
C THR A 247 -2.96 7.75 -18.77
N GLN A 248 -2.60 8.70 -17.90
CA GLN A 248 -2.46 10.11 -18.27
C GLN A 248 -1.39 10.32 -19.35
N HIS A 249 -0.23 9.68 -19.19
CA HIS A 249 0.86 9.74 -20.17
C HIS A 249 0.47 9.19 -21.54
N ALA A 250 -0.38 8.18 -21.57
CA ALA A 250 -0.96 7.64 -22.81
C ALA A 250 -2.07 8.53 -23.42
N GLY A 251 -2.40 9.66 -22.80
CA GLY A 251 -3.44 10.57 -23.25
C GLY A 251 -4.85 10.22 -22.76
N HIS A 252 -4.97 9.24 -21.88
CA HIS A 252 -6.24 8.68 -21.39
C HIS A 252 -6.29 8.72 -19.86
N PRO A 253 -6.42 9.90 -19.21
CA PRO A 253 -6.52 10.00 -17.77
C PRO A 253 -7.71 9.21 -17.22
N ILE A 254 -7.60 8.74 -15.96
CA ILE A 254 -8.65 8.00 -15.29
C ILE A 254 -9.77 8.96 -14.86
N ALA A 255 -11.01 8.52 -15.00
CA ALA A 255 -12.19 9.27 -14.61
C ALA A 255 -12.19 9.64 -13.12
N CYS A 256 -12.47 10.91 -12.84
CA CYS A 256 -12.51 11.50 -11.49
C CYS A 256 -11.20 11.33 -10.70
N ASP A 257 -10.08 11.44 -11.38
CA ASP A 257 -8.77 11.50 -10.75
C ASP A 257 -8.40 12.95 -10.40
N ASP A 258 -8.53 13.33 -9.14
CA ASP A 258 -8.30 14.70 -8.66
C ASP A 258 -6.87 15.24 -8.90
N LYS A 259 -5.90 14.33 -9.19
CA LYS A 259 -4.49 14.71 -9.40
C LYS A 259 -4.02 14.65 -10.84
N TYR A 260 -4.51 13.67 -11.59
CA TYR A 260 -4.04 13.34 -12.93
C TYR A 260 -5.17 13.31 -13.96
N GLY A 261 -6.41 13.64 -13.53
CA GLY A 261 -7.61 13.69 -14.36
C GLY A 261 -7.61 14.86 -15.33
N GLU A 262 -8.69 14.96 -16.08
CA GLU A 262 -8.96 16.05 -17.00
C GLU A 262 -10.35 16.65 -16.67
N ALA A 263 -10.36 17.95 -16.36
CA ALA A 263 -11.50 18.62 -15.75
C ALA A 263 -12.82 18.45 -16.53
N VAL A 264 -12.80 18.66 -17.85
CA VAL A 264 -14.02 18.58 -18.68
C VAL A 264 -14.59 17.17 -18.68
N PHE A 265 -13.73 16.16 -18.81
CA PHE A 265 -14.14 14.77 -18.76
C PHE A 265 -14.66 14.38 -17.37
N ASP A 266 -13.95 14.80 -16.32
CA ASP A 266 -14.31 14.49 -14.94
C ASP A 266 -15.65 15.13 -14.55
N ASP A 267 -15.91 16.38 -14.95
CA ASP A 267 -17.18 17.06 -14.71
C ASP A 267 -18.33 16.34 -15.43
N LYS A 268 -18.09 15.86 -16.65
CA LYS A 268 -19.06 15.04 -17.38
C LYS A 268 -19.34 13.73 -16.67
N MET A 269 -18.32 13.01 -16.22
CA MET A 269 -18.49 11.75 -15.46
C MET A 269 -19.22 11.99 -14.14
N ARG A 270 -18.90 13.08 -13.45
CA ARG A 270 -19.60 13.50 -12.21
C ARG A 270 -21.06 13.82 -12.45
N SER A 271 -21.38 14.55 -13.51
CA SER A 271 -22.78 14.87 -13.86
C SER A 271 -23.62 13.62 -14.18
N GLN A 272 -22.98 12.56 -14.68
CA GLN A 272 -23.60 11.26 -14.91
C GLN A 272 -23.65 10.36 -13.66
N GLY A 273 -23.07 10.81 -12.53
CA GLY A 273 -23.17 10.15 -11.21
C GLY A 273 -21.92 9.46 -10.71
N LEU A 274 -20.77 9.55 -11.40
CA LEU A 274 -19.50 9.04 -10.86
C LEU A 274 -18.98 10.00 -9.80
N LYS A 275 -18.84 9.53 -8.54
CA LYS A 275 -18.48 10.38 -7.40
C LYS A 275 -17.04 10.21 -6.90
N ARG A 276 -16.27 9.32 -7.51
CA ARG A 276 -14.92 8.97 -7.05
C ARG A 276 -14.03 8.49 -8.19
N LEU A 277 -12.73 8.46 -7.95
CA LEU A 277 -11.75 7.83 -8.83
C LEU A 277 -12.21 6.43 -9.26
N PHE A 278 -12.29 6.18 -10.57
CA PHE A 278 -12.61 4.85 -11.11
C PHE A 278 -11.33 4.03 -11.29
N LEU A 279 -10.73 3.64 -10.19
CA LEU A 279 -9.59 2.72 -10.15
C LEU A 279 -9.81 1.67 -9.06
N HIS A 280 -9.80 0.40 -9.47
CA HIS A 280 -10.14 -0.72 -8.61
C HIS A 280 -9.13 -1.87 -8.77
N ALA A 281 -8.49 -2.28 -7.69
CA ALA A 281 -7.63 -3.46 -7.64
C ALA A 281 -8.52 -4.71 -7.69
N TRP A 282 -8.78 -5.18 -8.90
CA TRP A 282 -9.79 -6.18 -9.20
C TRP A 282 -9.38 -7.60 -8.84
N LYS A 283 -8.23 -8.06 -9.37
CA LYS A 283 -7.74 -9.43 -9.17
C LYS A 283 -6.32 -9.46 -8.65
N LEU A 284 -6.05 -10.45 -7.83
CA LEU A 284 -4.72 -10.74 -7.32
C LEU A 284 -4.47 -12.24 -7.37
N SER A 285 -3.39 -12.65 -8.06
CA SER A 285 -2.93 -14.05 -8.08
C SER A 285 -1.57 -14.16 -7.39
N PHE A 286 -1.43 -15.11 -6.49
CA PHE A 286 -0.23 -15.32 -5.68
C PHE A 286 -0.18 -16.75 -5.13
N ILE A 287 0.96 -17.15 -4.56
CA ILE A 287 1.10 -18.42 -3.86
C ILE A 287 0.81 -18.20 -2.37
N HIS A 288 -0.06 -19.05 -1.82
CA HIS A 288 -0.42 -18.98 -0.41
C HIS A 288 0.81 -19.22 0.48
N PRO A 289 1.07 -18.33 1.47
CA PRO A 289 2.35 -18.30 2.19
C PRO A 289 2.54 -19.46 3.18
N ALA A 290 1.49 -20.20 3.54
CA ALA A 290 1.57 -21.29 4.50
C ALA A 290 1.59 -22.67 3.85
N ASP A 291 0.79 -22.91 2.80
CA ASP A 291 0.60 -24.23 2.18
C ASP A 291 1.08 -24.31 0.73
N GLY A 292 1.47 -23.19 0.13
CA GLY A 292 2.04 -23.18 -1.22
C GLY A 292 1.02 -23.33 -2.36
N ARG A 293 -0.28 -23.37 -2.09
CA ARG A 293 -1.30 -23.45 -3.14
C ARG A 293 -1.41 -22.14 -3.93
N GLU A 294 -1.77 -22.25 -5.20
CA GLU A 294 -2.11 -21.07 -6.00
C GLU A 294 -3.43 -20.46 -5.52
N MET A 295 -3.40 -19.17 -5.33
CA MET A 295 -4.55 -18.37 -4.95
C MET A 295 -4.85 -17.34 -6.03
N GLN A 296 -6.12 -17.23 -6.41
CA GLN A 296 -6.63 -16.11 -7.18
C GLN A 296 -7.83 -15.53 -6.43
N VAL A 297 -7.73 -14.26 -6.05
CA VAL A 297 -8.81 -13.54 -5.36
C VAL A 297 -9.29 -12.42 -6.23
N GLU A 298 -10.60 -12.29 -6.32
CA GLU A 298 -11.29 -11.23 -7.05
C GLU A 298 -12.10 -10.40 -6.06
N ALA A 299 -11.91 -9.07 -6.08
CA ALA A 299 -12.75 -8.13 -5.37
C ALA A 299 -13.87 -7.66 -6.33
N PRO A 300 -15.14 -7.85 -5.99
CA PRO A 300 -16.22 -7.31 -6.81
C PRO A 300 -16.13 -5.78 -6.87
N LEU A 301 -16.52 -5.19 -7.99
CA LEU A 301 -16.73 -3.75 -8.07
C LEU A 301 -17.74 -3.32 -7.01
N ALA A 302 -17.50 -2.16 -6.41
CA ALA A 302 -18.52 -1.56 -5.57
C ALA A 302 -19.77 -1.23 -6.40
N PRO A 303 -20.98 -1.43 -5.83
CA PRO A 303 -22.25 -1.27 -6.59
C PRO A 303 -22.33 0.05 -7.36
N GLU A 304 -21.87 1.14 -6.79
CA GLU A 304 -21.88 2.46 -7.44
C GLU A 304 -21.00 2.53 -8.70
N LEU A 305 -19.96 1.72 -8.81
CA LEU A 305 -19.11 1.65 -10.02
C LEU A 305 -19.74 0.73 -11.07
N ASP A 306 -20.32 -0.38 -10.65
CA ASP A 306 -20.98 -1.32 -11.56
C ASP A 306 -22.24 -0.71 -12.17
N ASP A 307 -23.08 -0.07 -11.35
CA ASP A 307 -24.25 0.69 -11.80
C ASP A 307 -23.88 1.80 -12.78
N PHE A 308 -22.76 2.49 -12.52
CA PHE A 308 -22.25 3.53 -13.40
C PHE A 308 -21.85 2.96 -14.77
N LEU A 309 -21.12 1.84 -14.83
CA LEU A 309 -20.79 1.17 -16.10
C LEU A 309 -22.03 0.72 -16.87
N ASN A 310 -23.04 0.21 -16.17
CA ASN A 310 -24.30 -0.21 -16.78
C ASN A 310 -25.08 0.98 -17.35
N LYS A 311 -24.98 2.15 -16.73
CA LYS A 311 -25.57 3.40 -17.22
C LYS A 311 -24.84 3.93 -18.46
N LEU A 312 -23.50 3.89 -18.48
CA LEU A 312 -22.70 4.29 -19.65
C LEU A 312 -22.92 3.41 -20.88
N ALA A 313 -23.42 2.20 -20.69
CA ALA A 313 -23.66 1.23 -21.76
C ALA A 313 -24.99 1.42 -22.50
N ARG A 314 -25.85 2.26 -21.97
CA ARG A 314 -27.17 2.64 -22.57
C ARG A 314 -27.04 3.86 -23.43
#